data_51bc6c440c3dba0549b98be61136c898
#
_entry.id   51bc6c440c3dba0549b98be61136c898
#
_cell.length_a   1.000
_cell.length_b   1.000
_cell.length_c   1.000
_cell.angle_alpha   90.00
_cell.angle_beta   90.00
_cell.angle_gamma   90.00
#
_symmetry.space_group_name_H-M   'P 1'
#
loop_
_entity.id
_entity.type
_entity.pdbx_description
1 polymer ?
#
loop_
_entity_poly.entity_id
_entity_poly.type
_entity_poly.pdbx_seq_one_letter_code
_entity_poly.pdbx_strand_id
1 'polypeptide(L)'
;MNTPVDGGIQIEVVRVFTDATGGFGNALGIARAGDVIGADHQALAARLGYSETVVVDNPRSGTARMRIYTPTVELPFAGHPTVGAAWWLADQGTPVTTLEVPAGPVAVAEADGLVRVRARPEWAPDFTFHEFDDLELLATVDPAEFDSGHHYLWAWTDRRRGAVRARMFAPAMGIAEDEATGAAAIALTGRLGRGLEITQGRGSQLFTDYDPDGWVHLGGRVVPDHPVML
;
A
#
# COMPACT_ATOMS: atom_id res chain seq x y z
N MET A 1 4.55 -44.90 4.47
CA MET A 1 4.81 -44.17 3.21
C MET A 1 3.83 -43.05 3.17
N ASN A 2 4.24 -41.86 3.61
CA ASN A 2 3.41 -40.63 3.45
C ASN A 2 3.62 -40.15 2.03
N THR A 3 2.58 -40.23 1.24
CA THR A 3 2.49 -39.50 -0.04
C THR A 3 2.59 -37.99 0.25
N PRO A 4 3.46 -37.23 -0.44
CA PRO A 4 3.40 -35.77 -0.36
C PRO A 4 2.03 -35.35 -0.92
N VAL A 5 1.24 -34.68 -0.12
CA VAL A 5 0.10 -33.92 -0.61
C VAL A 5 0.70 -32.81 -1.45
N ASP A 6 0.40 -32.84 -2.74
CA ASP A 6 0.76 -31.81 -3.73
C ASP A 6 -0.08 -30.55 -3.42
N GLY A 7 0.22 -29.93 -2.30
CA GLY A 7 -0.46 -28.76 -1.79
C GLY A 7 0.28 -27.51 -2.23
N GLY A 8 -0.10 -26.93 -3.37
CA GLY A 8 0.36 -25.61 -3.75
C GLY A 8 0.12 -24.60 -2.62
N ILE A 9 0.96 -23.57 -2.52
CA ILE A 9 0.81 -22.49 -1.55
C ILE A 9 -0.31 -21.56 -2.05
N GLN A 10 -1.38 -21.40 -1.26
CA GLN A 10 -2.42 -20.42 -1.55
C GLN A 10 -1.98 -19.04 -1.04
N ILE A 11 -2.02 -18.07 -1.94
CA ILE A 11 -1.78 -16.65 -1.64
C ILE A 11 -3.09 -15.92 -1.76
N GLU A 12 -3.51 -15.29 -0.68
CA GLU A 12 -4.67 -14.41 -0.70
C GLU A 12 -4.33 -13.12 -1.44
N VAL A 13 -5.32 -12.56 -2.13
CA VAL A 13 -5.14 -11.31 -2.87
C VAL A 13 -6.25 -10.33 -2.49
N VAL A 14 -5.87 -9.10 -2.23
CA VAL A 14 -6.80 -8.00 -1.98
C VAL A 14 -6.47 -6.81 -2.86
N ARG A 15 -7.45 -5.95 -3.13
CA ARG A 15 -7.24 -4.65 -3.78
C ARG A 15 -7.37 -3.56 -2.75
N VAL A 16 -6.32 -2.77 -2.59
CA VAL A 16 -6.21 -1.72 -1.57
C VAL A 16 -6.38 -0.35 -2.21
N PHE A 17 -7.08 0.56 -1.53
CA PHE A 17 -7.41 1.91 -2.01
C PHE A 17 -8.41 1.93 -3.18
N THR A 18 -9.38 1.04 -3.12
CA THR A 18 -10.48 1.03 -4.11
C THR A 18 -11.35 2.29 -3.98
N ASP A 19 -12.09 2.60 -5.03
CA ASP A 19 -13.14 3.61 -4.98
C ASP A 19 -14.35 3.13 -4.15
N ALA A 20 -15.38 3.97 -4.05
CA ALA A 20 -16.59 3.66 -3.28
C ALA A 20 -17.40 2.49 -3.86
N THR A 21 -17.16 2.09 -5.11
CA THR A 21 -17.82 0.96 -5.77
C THR A 21 -17.01 -0.33 -5.73
N GLY A 22 -15.80 -0.30 -5.13
CA GLY A 22 -14.85 -1.42 -5.12
C GLY A 22 -14.01 -1.52 -6.40
N GLY A 23 -14.07 -0.50 -7.27
CA GLY A 23 -13.27 -0.42 -8.48
C GLY A 23 -11.84 0.04 -8.21
N PHE A 24 -10.93 -0.17 -9.17
CA PHE A 24 -9.52 0.20 -9.11
C PHE A 24 -8.75 -0.48 -7.97
N GLY A 25 -7.92 0.25 -7.26
CA GLY A 25 -7.10 -0.25 -6.15
C GLY A 25 -5.85 -0.98 -6.61
N ASN A 26 -4.85 -1.01 -5.72
CA ASN A 26 -3.58 -1.70 -5.95
C ASN A 26 -3.65 -3.13 -5.40
N ALA A 27 -3.23 -4.11 -6.19
CA ALA A 27 -3.26 -5.51 -5.79
C ALA A 27 -2.16 -5.82 -4.78
N LEU A 28 -2.48 -6.61 -3.75
CA LEU A 28 -1.57 -7.06 -2.71
C LEU A 28 -1.67 -8.59 -2.56
N GLY A 29 -0.55 -9.28 -2.67
CA GLY A 29 -0.44 -10.68 -2.29
C GLY A 29 -0.21 -10.83 -0.79
N ILE A 30 -0.94 -11.73 -0.13
CA ILE A 30 -0.86 -11.98 1.31
C ILE A 30 -0.62 -13.47 1.56
N ALA A 31 0.50 -13.80 2.19
CA ALA A 31 0.83 -15.15 2.66
C ALA A 31 0.78 -15.20 4.19
N ARG A 32 0.22 -16.27 4.76
CA ARG A 32 0.41 -16.57 6.18
C ARG A 32 1.81 -17.14 6.39
N ALA A 33 2.54 -16.64 7.38
CA ALA A 33 3.89 -17.13 7.67
C ALA A 33 3.92 -18.66 7.92
N GLY A 34 2.85 -19.21 8.50
CA GLY A 34 2.71 -20.65 8.74
C GLY A 34 2.64 -21.50 7.47
N ASP A 35 2.15 -20.94 6.36
CA ASP A 35 1.94 -21.65 5.10
C ASP A 35 3.18 -21.59 4.19
N VAL A 36 4.12 -20.68 4.50
CA VAL A 36 5.36 -20.44 3.75
C VAL A 36 6.63 -20.73 4.56
N ILE A 37 6.53 -21.59 5.58
CA ILE A 37 7.69 -21.98 6.41
C ILE A 37 8.78 -22.61 5.53
N GLY A 38 9.99 -22.05 5.63
CA GLY A 38 11.15 -22.52 4.86
C GLY A 38 11.18 -22.06 3.40
N ALA A 39 10.17 -21.35 2.93
CA ALA A 39 10.19 -20.73 1.62
C ALA A 39 11.08 -19.47 1.61
N ASP A 40 11.66 -19.19 0.45
CA ASP A 40 12.31 -17.92 0.18
C ASP A 40 11.21 -16.88 -0.14
N HIS A 41 10.92 -16.01 0.83
CA HIS A 41 9.84 -15.01 0.71
C HIS A 41 10.13 -13.98 -0.40
N GLN A 42 11.40 -13.66 -0.64
CA GLN A 42 11.79 -12.77 -1.72
C GLN A 42 11.53 -13.40 -3.09
N ALA A 43 11.88 -14.68 -3.26
CA ALA A 43 11.58 -15.43 -4.47
C ALA A 43 10.07 -15.62 -4.68
N LEU A 44 9.31 -15.79 -3.59
CA LEU A 44 7.86 -15.86 -3.61
C LEU A 44 7.26 -14.55 -4.18
N ALA A 45 7.67 -13.39 -3.65
CA ALA A 45 7.23 -12.08 -4.12
C ALA A 45 7.60 -11.84 -5.59
N ALA A 46 8.81 -12.22 -5.99
CA ALA A 46 9.24 -12.11 -7.39
C ALA A 46 8.38 -12.96 -8.35
N ARG A 47 7.97 -14.17 -7.94
CA ARG A 47 7.07 -15.03 -8.75
C ARG A 47 5.67 -14.45 -8.90
N LEU A 48 5.14 -13.85 -7.83
CA LEU A 48 3.80 -13.25 -7.83
C LEU A 48 3.74 -12.00 -8.70
N GLY A 49 4.82 -11.19 -8.71
CA GLY A 49 4.94 -10.02 -9.57
C GLY A 49 4.01 -8.85 -9.20
N TYR A 50 3.38 -8.87 -8.00
CA TYR A 50 2.68 -7.70 -7.47
C TYR A 50 3.70 -6.63 -7.07
N SER A 51 3.27 -5.36 -7.01
CA SER A 51 4.12 -4.28 -6.50
C SER A 51 4.68 -4.62 -5.12
N GLU A 52 3.83 -5.19 -4.25
CA GLU A 52 4.23 -5.78 -2.97
C GLU A 52 3.50 -7.08 -2.66
N THR A 53 4.18 -7.91 -1.87
CA THR A 53 3.65 -9.11 -1.22
C THR A 53 4.00 -9.06 0.25
N VAL A 54 3.07 -9.46 1.12
CA VAL A 54 3.33 -9.52 2.56
C VAL A 54 3.30 -10.95 3.08
N VAL A 55 4.15 -11.21 4.08
CA VAL A 55 4.11 -12.42 4.89
C VAL A 55 3.72 -11.98 6.30
N VAL A 56 2.58 -12.50 6.79
CA VAL A 56 1.95 -12.07 8.04
C VAL A 56 1.91 -13.22 9.04
N ASP A 57 2.37 -13.00 10.26
CA ASP A 57 2.26 -13.94 11.38
C ASP A 57 0.82 -14.01 11.89
N ASN A 58 0.47 -15.12 12.55
CA ASN A 58 -0.80 -15.21 13.26
C ASN A 58 -0.86 -14.17 14.39
N PRO A 59 -1.95 -13.37 14.47
CA PRO A 59 -2.08 -12.36 15.51
C PRO A 59 -2.05 -12.92 16.92
N ARG A 60 -1.46 -12.17 17.85
CA ARG A 60 -1.47 -12.45 19.29
C ARG A 60 -1.80 -11.17 20.05
N SER A 61 -2.80 -11.22 20.90
CA SER A 61 -3.19 -10.06 21.74
C SER A 61 -3.38 -8.76 20.94
N GLY A 62 -4.01 -8.83 19.77
CA GLY A 62 -4.27 -7.66 18.91
C GLY A 62 -3.05 -7.14 18.13
N THR A 63 -1.94 -7.89 18.09
CA THR A 63 -0.72 -7.54 17.35
C THR A 63 -0.35 -8.66 16.38
N ALA A 64 0.06 -8.33 15.17
CA ALA A 64 0.70 -9.25 14.22
C ALA A 64 2.01 -8.68 13.69
N ARG A 65 2.99 -9.54 13.43
CA ARG A 65 4.21 -9.17 12.69
C ARG A 65 3.98 -9.34 11.22
N MET A 66 4.59 -8.47 10.44
CA MET A 66 4.49 -8.49 9.00
C MET A 66 5.82 -8.10 8.35
N ARG A 67 6.16 -8.79 7.28
CA ARG A 67 7.28 -8.45 6.39
C ARG A 67 6.73 -8.12 5.01
N ILE A 68 7.34 -7.16 4.35
CA ILE A 68 6.87 -6.58 3.09
C ILE A 68 7.95 -6.76 2.03
N TYR A 69 7.59 -7.33 0.90
CA TYR A 69 8.51 -7.62 -0.19
C TYR A 69 8.00 -7.02 -1.50
N THR A 70 8.84 -6.27 -2.19
CA THR A 70 8.69 -6.03 -3.63
C THR A 70 9.23 -7.25 -4.38
N PRO A 71 9.10 -7.36 -5.71
CA PRO A 71 9.75 -8.42 -6.47
C PRO A 71 11.28 -8.50 -6.29
N THR A 72 11.94 -7.44 -5.84
CA THR A 72 13.40 -7.33 -5.79
C THR A 72 14.00 -7.12 -4.40
N VAL A 73 13.23 -6.58 -3.44
CA VAL A 73 13.78 -6.19 -2.13
C VAL A 73 12.70 -6.20 -1.04
N GLU A 74 13.13 -6.49 0.20
CA GLU A 74 12.29 -6.30 1.39
C GLU A 74 12.25 -4.82 1.78
N LEU A 75 11.04 -4.32 2.12
CA LEU A 75 10.82 -2.95 2.56
C LEU A 75 10.62 -2.87 4.06
N PRO A 76 11.19 -1.85 4.74
CA PRO A 76 10.93 -1.63 6.16
C PRO A 76 9.50 -1.19 6.45
N PHE A 77 8.85 -0.50 5.50
CA PHE A 77 7.47 -0.04 5.57
C PHE A 77 6.94 0.21 4.16
N ALA A 78 5.65 -0.06 3.95
CA ALA A 78 4.89 0.41 2.79
C ALA A 78 3.42 0.58 3.18
N GLY A 79 2.80 1.70 2.78
CA GLY A 79 1.45 2.07 3.22
C GLY A 79 0.36 1.14 2.71
N HIS A 80 0.33 0.88 1.39
CA HIS A 80 -0.67 0.02 0.77
C HIS A 80 -0.66 -1.42 1.35
N PRO A 81 0.49 -2.10 1.51
CA PRO A 81 0.51 -3.43 2.11
C PRO A 81 0.04 -3.45 3.57
N THR A 82 0.34 -2.40 4.33
CA THR A 82 -0.05 -2.33 5.74
C THR A 82 -1.56 -2.15 5.90
N VAL A 83 -2.19 -1.31 5.09
CA VAL A 83 -3.66 -1.15 5.04
C VAL A 83 -4.33 -2.46 4.61
N GLY A 84 -3.81 -3.11 3.56
CA GLY A 84 -4.37 -4.36 3.04
C GLY A 84 -4.27 -5.52 4.03
N ALA A 85 -3.12 -5.70 4.67
CA ALA A 85 -2.92 -6.74 5.68
C ALA A 85 -3.83 -6.53 6.91
N ALA A 86 -3.99 -5.29 7.37
CA ALA A 86 -4.87 -4.96 8.49
C ALA A 86 -6.34 -5.30 8.17
N TRP A 87 -6.81 -4.91 6.98
CA TRP A 87 -8.14 -5.25 6.52
C TRP A 87 -8.35 -6.77 6.41
N TRP A 88 -7.40 -7.46 5.76
CA TRP A 88 -7.48 -8.90 5.58
C TRP A 88 -7.52 -9.66 6.90
N LEU A 89 -6.72 -9.28 7.90
CA LEU A 89 -6.76 -9.89 9.23
C LEU A 89 -8.12 -9.70 9.90
N ALA A 90 -8.74 -8.53 9.76
CA ALA A 90 -10.08 -8.26 10.28
C ALA A 90 -11.15 -9.10 9.55
N ASP A 91 -11.08 -9.20 8.22
CA ASP A 91 -11.97 -10.05 7.40
C ASP A 91 -11.86 -11.54 7.79
N GLN A 92 -10.65 -11.99 8.15
CA GLN A 92 -10.43 -13.35 8.66
C GLN A 92 -10.85 -13.56 10.13
N GLY A 93 -11.53 -12.59 10.75
CA GLY A 93 -11.99 -12.65 12.14
C GLY A 93 -10.89 -12.51 13.20
N THR A 94 -9.71 -12.02 12.80
CA THR A 94 -8.56 -11.80 13.68
C THR A 94 -8.07 -10.35 13.62
N PRO A 95 -8.93 -9.35 13.94
CA PRO A 95 -8.56 -7.94 13.84
C PRO A 95 -7.38 -7.60 14.75
N VAL A 96 -6.56 -6.68 14.29
CA VAL A 96 -5.40 -6.18 15.03
C VAL A 96 -5.51 -4.68 15.28
N THR A 97 -4.90 -4.22 16.35
CA THR A 97 -4.70 -2.80 16.65
C THR A 97 -3.28 -2.34 16.34
N THR A 98 -2.38 -3.30 16.10
CA THR A 98 -0.96 -3.02 15.80
C THR A 98 -0.42 -4.03 14.78
N LEU A 99 0.27 -3.52 13.76
CA LEU A 99 1.14 -4.31 12.88
C LEU A 99 2.60 -3.96 13.18
N GLU A 100 3.40 -4.97 13.53
CA GLU A 100 4.85 -4.80 13.70
C GLU A 100 5.54 -5.01 12.34
N VAL A 101 6.14 -3.96 11.81
CA VAL A 101 6.98 -3.98 10.60
C VAL A 101 8.41 -3.59 10.94
N PRO A 102 9.42 -3.83 10.07
CA PRO A 102 10.81 -3.48 10.38
C PRO A 102 11.04 -2.00 10.73
N ALA A 103 10.23 -1.06 10.19
CA ALA A 103 10.30 0.36 10.56
C ALA A 103 9.78 0.66 11.98
N GLY A 104 9.00 -0.24 12.58
CA GLY A 104 8.42 -0.08 13.92
C GLY A 104 6.95 -0.49 14.00
N PRO A 105 6.31 -0.29 15.17
CA PRO A 105 4.90 -0.61 15.35
C PRO A 105 4.00 0.40 14.62
N VAL A 106 3.07 -0.10 13.85
CA VAL A 106 2.06 0.67 13.11
C VAL A 106 0.71 0.48 13.80
N ALA A 107 0.14 1.56 14.31
CA ALA A 107 -1.22 1.53 14.85
C ALA A 107 -2.25 1.37 13.72
N VAL A 108 -3.24 0.52 13.97
CA VAL A 108 -4.34 0.21 13.07
C VAL A 108 -5.66 0.62 13.71
N ALA A 109 -6.52 1.23 12.92
CA ALA A 109 -7.90 1.56 13.29
C ALA A 109 -8.84 1.34 12.10
N GLU A 110 -10.11 1.14 12.38
CA GLU A 110 -11.17 1.15 11.38
C GLU A 110 -12.17 2.24 11.74
N ALA A 111 -12.46 3.12 10.79
CA ALA A 111 -13.45 4.17 10.94
C ALA A 111 -14.07 4.51 9.58
N ASP A 112 -15.39 4.76 9.55
CA ASP A 112 -16.15 5.18 8.37
C ASP A 112 -16.01 4.23 7.16
N GLY A 113 -15.85 2.91 7.43
CA GLY A 113 -15.63 1.88 6.39
C GLY A 113 -14.24 1.95 5.75
N LEU A 114 -13.31 2.67 6.36
CA LEU A 114 -11.90 2.74 5.95
C LEU A 114 -11.02 2.05 6.98
N VAL A 115 -10.08 1.25 6.52
CA VAL A 115 -8.95 0.83 7.35
C VAL A 115 -7.92 1.94 7.33
N ARG A 116 -7.44 2.32 8.51
CA ARG A 116 -6.46 3.40 8.72
C ARG A 116 -5.22 2.87 9.42
N VAL A 117 -4.06 3.32 8.98
CA VAL A 117 -2.77 3.02 9.60
C VAL A 117 -2.04 4.32 9.91
N ARG A 118 -1.32 4.36 11.03
CA ARG A 118 -0.59 5.55 11.48
C ARG A 118 0.90 5.37 11.22
N ALA A 119 1.50 6.26 10.44
CA ALA A 119 2.89 6.16 10.01
C ALA A 119 3.61 7.52 10.08
N ARG A 120 4.93 7.48 10.07
CA ARG A 120 5.77 8.67 9.94
C ARG A 120 6.10 8.96 8.48
N PRO A 121 6.09 10.22 8.03
CA PRO A 121 6.57 10.59 6.69
C PRO A 121 8.00 10.12 6.40
N GLU A 122 8.86 10.09 7.42
CA GLU A 122 10.26 9.67 7.33
C GLU A 122 10.44 8.15 7.08
N TRP A 123 9.37 7.36 7.20
CA TRP A 123 9.39 5.94 6.84
C TRP A 123 9.20 5.70 5.34
N ALA A 124 8.71 6.72 4.62
CA ALA A 124 8.57 6.67 3.17
C ALA A 124 9.94 6.83 2.49
N PRO A 125 10.14 6.22 1.32
CA PRO A 125 11.30 6.53 0.50
C PRO A 125 11.27 7.98 0.01
N ASP A 126 12.40 8.45 -0.50
CA ASP A 126 12.48 9.78 -1.11
C ASP A 126 11.62 9.86 -2.38
N PHE A 127 10.75 10.86 -2.43
CA PHE A 127 9.95 11.20 -3.60
C PHE A 127 10.32 12.58 -4.14
N THR A 128 10.40 12.69 -5.47
CA THR A 128 10.39 13.98 -6.15
C THR A 128 8.93 14.38 -6.41
N PHE A 129 8.47 15.44 -5.73
CA PHE A 129 7.11 15.94 -5.88
C PHE A 129 7.03 17.01 -6.96
N HIS A 130 6.09 16.84 -7.89
CA HIS A 130 5.81 17.78 -8.98
C HIS A 130 4.37 18.28 -8.82
N GLU A 131 4.21 19.54 -8.41
CA GLU A 131 2.89 20.19 -8.36
C GLU A 131 2.56 20.78 -9.73
N PHE A 132 1.37 20.47 -10.21
CA PHE A 132 0.80 21.00 -11.47
C PHE A 132 -0.35 21.92 -11.16
N ASP A 133 -0.46 23.01 -11.90
CA ASP A 133 -1.60 23.93 -11.83
C ASP A 133 -2.77 23.47 -12.75
N ASP A 134 -2.50 22.54 -13.66
CA ASP A 134 -3.42 22.08 -14.70
C ASP A 134 -3.56 20.55 -14.67
N LEU A 135 -4.79 20.05 -14.50
CA LEU A 135 -5.12 18.64 -14.49
C LEU A 135 -4.93 17.97 -15.87
N GLU A 136 -5.13 18.71 -16.96
CA GLU A 136 -4.94 18.20 -18.32
C GLU A 136 -3.46 17.99 -18.59
N LEU A 137 -2.58 18.91 -18.17
CA LEU A 137 -1.13 18.73 -18.24
C LEU A 137 -0.67 17.55 -17.41
N LEU A 138 -1.14 17.43 -16.16
CA LEU A 138 -0.83 16.29 -15.31
C LEU A 138 -1.21 14.95 -15.99
N ALA A 139 -2.37 14.91 -16.65
CA ALA A 139 -2.86 13.68 -17.29
C ALA A 139 -2.03 13.27 -18.53
N THR A 140 -1.39 14.23 -19.21
CA THR A 140 -0.63 13.99 -20.45
C THR A 140 0.85 13.68 -20.24
N VAL A 141 1.38 13.80 -19.02
CA VAL A 141 2.78 13.48 -18.72
C VAL A 141 3.07 12.02 -19.09
N ASP A 142 4.08 11.81 -19.92
CA ASP A 142 4.51 10.47 -20.30
C ASP A 142 5.45 9.91 -19.21
N PRO A 143 5.17 8.74 -18.62
CA PRO A 143 6.09 8.08 -17.69
C PRO A 143 7.49 7.87 -18.27
N ALA A 144 7.64 7.74 -19.59
CA ALA A 144 8.91 7.56 -20.26
C ALA A 144 9.82 8.81 -20.22
N GLU A 145 9.33 9.96 -19.78
CA GLU A 145 10.14 11.16 -19.54
C GLU A 145 11.03 11.03 -18.28
N PHE A 146 10.78 10.01 -17.46
CA PHE A 146 11.53 9.74 -16.22
C PHE A 146 12.33 8.45 -16.37
N ASP A 147 13.61 8.50 -16.06
CA ASP A 147 14.54 7.37 -16.19
C ASP A 147 15.04 6.81 -14.86
N SER A 148 14.81 7.54 -13.76
CA SER A 148 15.30 7.19 -12.42
C SER A 148 14.40 7.79 -11.32
N GLY A 149 14.55 7.31 -10.08
CA GLY A 149 13.86 7.87 -8.90
C GLY A 149 12.41 7.47 -8.74
N HIS A 150 11.75 8.14 -7.80
CA HIS A 150 10.32 8.02 -7.52
C HIS A 150 9.67 9.40 -7.70
N HIS A 151 8.80 9.52 -8.67
CA HIS A 151 8.18 10.79 -9.03
C HIS A 151 6.71 10.78 -8.70
N TYR A 152 6.29 11.71 -7.84
CA TYR A 152 4.89 11.88 -7.48
C TYR A 152 4.37 13.20 -8.04
N LEU A 153 3.56 13.09 -9.07
CA LEU A 153 2.96 14.21 -9.80
C LEU A 153 1.57 14.43 -9.24
N TRP A 154 1.22 15.66 -8.92
CA TRP A 154 -0.07 15.95 -8.32
C TRP A 154 -0.57 17.36 -8.65
N ALA A 155 -1.92 17.52 -8.62
CA ALA A 155 -2.61 18.77 -8.81
C ALA A 155 -3.83 18.85 -7.90
N TRP A 156 -4.19 20.06 -7.47
CA TRP A 156 -5.42 20.29 -6.70
C TRP A 156 -6.64 20.11 -7.59
N THR A 157 -7.60 19.31 -7.15
CA THR A 157 -8.96 19.27 -7.69
C THR A 157 -9.90 20.17 -6.86
N ASP A 158 -9.69 20.19 -5.54
CA ASP A 158 -10.33 21.14 -4.61
C ASP A 158 -9.39 21.44 -3.43
N ARG A 159 -8.72 22.59 -3.48
CA ARG A 159 -7.75 22.98 -2.45
C ARG A 159 -8.38 23.17 -1.06
N ARG A 160 -9.65 23.60 -0.99
CA ARG A 160 -10.32 23.81 0.31
C ARG A 160 -10.57 22.48 1.01
N ARG A 161 -11.02 21.50 0.29
CA ARG A 161 -11.26 20.13 0.81
C ARG A 161 -9.98 19.33 1.01
N GLY A 162 -8.85 19.74 0.42
CA GLY A 162 -7.63 18.94 0.38
C GLY A 162 -7.69 17.84 -0.68
N ALA A 163 -8.56 18.00 -1.70
CA ALA A 163 -8.69 17.02 -2.75
C ALA A 163 -7.64 17.22 -3.83
N VAL A 164 -6.95 16.14 -4.22
CA VAL A 164 -5.90 16.14 -5.24
C VAL A 164 -6.06 14.98 -6.22
N ARG A 165 -5.63 15.22 -7.45
CA ARG A 165 -5.36 14.20 -8.46
C ARG A 165 -3.87 13.91 -8.47
N ALA A 166 -3.47 12.62 -8.49
CA ALA A 166 -2.08 12.25 -8.46
C ALA A 166 -1.74 11.14 -9.45
N ARG A 167 -0.47 11.05 -9.83
CA ARG A 167 0.16 9.98 -10.59
C ARG A 167 1.52 9.68 -9.98
N MET A 168 1.97 8.43 -10.01
CA MET A 168 3.25 8.03 -9.46
C MET A 168 4.02 7.17 -10.47
N PHE A 169 5.28 7.55 -10.70
CA PHE A 169 6.19 6.85 -11.60
C PHE A 169 7.45 6.42 -10.86
N ALA A 170 7.87 5.16 -11.04
CA ALA A 170 9.08 4.59 -10.44
C ALA A 170 9.85 3.74 -11.46
N PRO A 171 10.41 4.34 -12.50
CA PRO A 171 11.04 3.62 -13.60
C PRO A 171 12.23 2.76 -13.16
N ALA A 172 13.00 3.21 -12.17
CA ALA A 172 14.10 2.43 -11.60
C ALA A 172 13.67 1.09 -10.96
N MET A 173 12.38 0.97 -10.57
CA MET A 173 11.77 -0.27 -10.06
C MET A 173 11.04 -1.05 -11.14
N GLY A 174 11.09 -0.62 -12.41
CA GLY A 174 10.34 -1.22 -13.51
C GLY A 174 8.84 -0.89 -13.49
N ILE A 175 8.43 0.10 -12.69
CA ILE A 175 7.03 0.52 -12.57
C ILE A 175 6.84 1.81 -13.38
N ALA A 176 6.21 1.69 -14.54
CA ALA A 176 5.93 2.86 -15.38
C ALA A 176 4.95 3.80 -14.66
N GLU A 177 3.83 3.29 -14.14
CA GLU A 177 2.89 4.03 -13.32
C GLU A 177 2.29 3.11 -12.24
N ASP A 178 2.33 3.54 -10.98
CA ASP A 178 1.73 2.82 -9.85
C ASP A 178 0.30 3.30 -9.61
N GLU A 179 -0.62 2.35 -9.46
CA GLU A 179 -2.06 2.61 -9.33
C GLU A 179 -2.41 3.37 -8.04
N ALA A 180 -1.74 3.03 -6.91
CA ALA A 180 -1.98 3.69 -5.63
C ALA A 180 -0.79 3.54 -4.69
N THR A 181 -0.19 4.66 -4.28
CA THR A 181 1.07 4.70 -3.53
C THR A 181 0.89 5.31 -2.15
N GLY A 182 0.62 4.46 -1.16
CA GLY A 182 0.39 4.92 0.21
C GLY A 182 1.58 5.68 0.83
N ALA A 183 2.83 5.26 0.54
CA ALA A 183 4.03 5.94 1.03
C ALA A 183 4.13 7.38 0.49
N ALA A 184 3.83 7.60 -0.80
CA ALA A 184 3.83 8.93 -1.40
C ALA A 184 2.71 9.81 -0.82
N ALA A 185 1.52 9.23 -0.58
CA ALA A 185 0.41 9.92 0.09
C ALA A 185 0.80 10.40 1.49
N ILE A 186 1.47 9.55 2.29
CA ILE A 186 1.99 9.91 3.62
C ILE A 186 3.01 11.04 3.51
N ALA A 187 3.98 10.93 2.61
CA ALA A 187 5.03 11.93 2.44
C ALA A 187 4.47 13.29 1.95
N LEU A 188 3.53 13.29 0.99
CA LEU A 188 2.87 14.52 0.53
C LEU A 188 2.05 15.17 1.65
N THR A 189 1.31 14.39 2.44
CA THR A 189 0.54 14.85 3.59
C THR A 189 1.43 15.51 4.62
N GLY A 190 2.57 14.89 4.98
CA GLY A 190 3.55 15.47 5.89
C GLY A 190 4.15 16.76 5.34
N ARG A 191 4.48 16.82 4.04
CA ARG A 191 5.00 18.01 3.36
C ARG A 191 4.02 19.19 3.37
N LEU A 192 2.74 18.91 3.19
CA LEU A 192 1.68 19.95 3.14
C LEU A 192 1.12 20.27 4.53
N GLY A 193 1.38 19.44 5.56
CA GLY A 193 0.92 19.61 6.93
C GLY A 193 -0.61 19.60 7.08
N ARG A 194 -1.31 18.85 6.24
CA ARG A 194 -2.78 18.75 6.24
C ARG A 194 -3.27 17.44 5.63
N GLY A 195 -4.48 17.02 6.03
CA GLY A 195 -5.17 15.87 5.44
C GLY A 195 -5.52 16.05 3.96
N LEU A 196 -5.53 14.95 3.22
CA LEU A 196 -5.78 14.91 1.78
C LEU A 196 -6.81 13.84 1.40
N GLU A 197 -7.62 14.15 0.40
CA GLU A 197 -8.44 13.20 -0.37
C GLU A 197 -7.74 12.99 -1.72
N ILE A 198 -7.07 11.85 -1.93
CA ILE A 198 -6.24 11.62 -3.10
C ILE A 198 -6.94 10.68 -4.07
N THR A 199 -7.08 11.09 -5.33
CA THR A 199 -7.42 10.19 -6.43
C THR A 199 -6.16 9.93 -7.25
N GLN A 200 -5.66 8.68 -7.25
CA GLN A 200 -4.43 8.30 -7.95
C GLN A 200 -4.71 7.26 -9.05
N GLY A 201 -3.79 7.15 -10.01
CA GLY A 201 -3.85 6.16 -11.07
C GLY A 201 -5.13 6.28 -11.90
N ARG A 202 -5.84 5.20 -12.13
CA ARG A 202 -7.09 5.18 -12.89
C ARG A 202 -8.30 5.66 -12.09
N GLY A 203 -8.21 5.67 -10.75
CA GLY A 203 -9.29 6.12 -9.88
C GLY A 203 -9.21 5.62 -8.45
N SER A 204 -8.07 5.09 -8.02
CA SER A 204 -7.84 4.64 -6.64
C SER A 204 -7.95 5.79 -5.66
N GLN A 205 -8.53 5.54 -4.48
CA GLN A 205 -8.84 6.56 -3.47
C GLN A 205 -8.07 6.33 -2.18
N LEU A 206 -7.23 7.30 -1.82
CA LEU A 206 -6.49 7.32 -0.57
C LEU A 206 -6.93 8.53 0.26
N PHE A 207 -7.07 8.34 1.55
CA PHE A 207 -7.46 9.37 2.50
C PHE A 207 -6.36 9.52 3.53
N THR A 208 -5.96 10.75 3.81
CA THR A 208 -4.95 11.00 4.84
C THR A 208 -5.42 12.07 5.82
N ASP A 209 -4.98 11.93 7.07
CA ASP A 209 -5.10 12.96 8.11
C ASP A 209 -3.72 13.24 8.68
N TYR A 210 -3.46 14.48 9.08
CA TYR A 210 -2.19 14.92 9.62
C TYR A 210 -2.33 15.31 11.10
N ASP A 211 -1.55 14.66 11.96
CA ASP A 211 -1.47 15.01 13.38
C ASP A 211 -0.46 16.12 13.61
N PRO A 212 -0.72 17.06 14.55
CA PRO A 212 0.21 18.14 14.86
C PRO A 212 1.60 17.67 15.35
N ASP A 213 1.73 16.44 15.84
CA ASP A 213 2.97 15.81 16.26
C ASP A 213 3.73 15.11 15.12
N GLY A 214 3.32 15.34 13.87
CA GLY A 214 3.98 14.88 12.64
C GLY A 214 3.63 13.47 12.19
N TRP A 215 2.65 12.81 12.81
CA TRP A 215 2.13 11.55 12.30
C TRP A 215 1.09 11.76 11.21
N VAL A 216 1.00 10.78 10.33
CA VAL A 216 0.00 10.73 9.26
C VAL A 216 -0.84 9.46 9.42
N HIS A 217 -2.16 9.61 9.38
CA HIS A 217 -3.09 8.50 9.23
C HIS A 217 -3.37 8.31 7.74
N LEU A 218 -3.02 7.15 7.22
CA LEU A 218 -3.33 6.74 5.85
C LEU A 218 -4.51 5.78 5.89
N GLY A 219 -5.55 6.05 5.13
CA GLY A 219 -6.74 5.20 5.07
C GLY A 219 -7.19 4.92 3.66
N GLY A 220 -7.92 3.81 3.51
CA GLY A 220 -8.56 3.44 2.24
C GLY A 220 -9.49 2.26 2.37
N ARG A 221 -10.28 2.05 1.32
CA ARG A 221 -11.14 0.88 1.17
C ARG A 221 -10.34 -0.28 0.63
N VAL A 222 -10.68 -1.47 1.07
CA VAL A 222 -10.08 -2.72 0.59
C VAL A 222 -11.20 -3.67 0.22
N VAL A 223 -11.00 -4.42 -0.86
CA VAL A 223 -11.91 -5.50 -1.26
C VAL A 223 -11.11 -6.77 -1.53
N PRO A 224 -11.70 -7.95 -1.34
CA PRO A 224 -11.05 -9.21 -1.71
C PRO A 224 -10.89 -9.31 -3.23
N ASP A 225 -9.86 -10.01 -3.67
CA ASP A 225 -9.68 -10.45 -5.06
C ASP A 225 -9.48 -11.97 -5.10
N HIS A 226 -9.29 -12.53 -6.28
CA HIS A 226 -9.14 -13.97 -6.45
C HIS A 226 -7.78 -14.46 -5.91
N PRO A 227 -7.75 -15.48 -5.03
CA PRO A 227 -6.50 -16.03 -4.54
C PRO A 227 -5.70 -16.71 -5.67
N VAL A 228 -4.38 -16.77 -5.50
CA VAL A 228 -3.46 -17.39 -6.45
C VAL A 228 -2.86 -18.65 -5.81
N MET A 229 -2.79 -19.74 -6.58
CA MET A 229 -2.10 -20.98 -6.21
C MET A 229 -0.69 -20.99 -6.84
N LEU A 230 0.33 -21.31 -6.05
CA LEU A 230 1.74 -21.38 -6.47
C LEU A 230 2.31 -22.79 -6.34
#